data_7f5a7a40fdefa4d8699f95004cf9eab1
#
_entry.id   7f5a7a40fdefa4d8699f95004cf9eab1
#
_cell.length_a   1.000
_cell.length_b   1.000
_cell.length_c   1.000
_cell.angle_alpha   90.00
_cell.angle_beta   90.00
_cell.angle_gamma   90.00
#
_symmetry.space_group_name_H-M   'P 1'
#
loop_
_entity.id
_entity.type
_entity.pdbx_description
1 polymer ?
#
loop_
_entity_poly.entity_id
_entity_poly.type
_entity_poly.pdbx_seq_one_letter_code
_entity_poly.pdbx_strand_id
1 'polypeptide(L)'
;MQTVLAKIVADKAIWVEARKQQQPLASFQNEIVPTQRNFYDALAGTRTAFILECKKASPSKGLIREDFDPAAIASIYKHYASAISVLCDEKYFQGSFDFLPIVSQVAPQPILCKDFTIDPYQIYLARYYQADACLLMLSVLDDEQYRQLSAVAHSLNMGVLTEVSNEEELERAIALKAKVVGINNRDLRDMSIDLNRTRQLAARLGPDVTVISESGIHTYAEVSELSHFANGFLIGSALMEQADLETAVKSVLLGENKVCGLTRPQDAQVAWESGA
;
A
#
# COMPACT_ATOMS: atom_id res chain seq x y z
N MET A 1 -22.80 -18.57 1.39
CA MET A 1 -22.35 -17.54 2.35
C MET A 1 -21.75 -16.39 1.56
N GLN A 2 -22.04 -15.15 1.95
CA GLN A 2 -21.38 -13.98 1.36
C GLN A 2 -19.92 -13.95 1.81
N THR A 3 -18.98 -13.71 0.88
CA THR A 3 -17.55 -13.61 1.22
C THR A 3 -17.26 -12.36 2.06
N VAL A 4 -16.14 -12.34 2.79
CA VAL A 4 -15.71 -11.18 3.57
C VAL A 4 -15.58 -9.94 2.66
N LEU A 5 -14.96 -10.11 1.49
CA LEU A 5 -14.81 -9.03 0.50
C LEU A 5 -16.16 -8.46 0.03
N ALA A 6 -17.11 -9.33 -0.33
CA ALA A 6 -18.42 -8.88 -0.78
C ALA A 6 -19.17 -8.06 0.28
N LYS A 7 -19.03 -8.45 1.56
CA LYS A 7 -19.59 -7.69 2.68
C LYS A 7 -18.92 -6.31 2.83
N ILE A 8 -17.59 -6.25 2.73
CA ILE A 8 -16.84 -5.00 2.82
C ILE A 8 -17.26 -4.04 1.71
N VAL A 9 -17.37 -4.53 0.47
CA VAL A 9 -17.77 -3.72 -0.68
C VAL A 9 -19.20 -3.19 -0.54
N ALA A 10 -20.13 -4.01 -0.05
CA ALA A 10 -21.50 -3.59 0.20
C ALA A 10 -21.59 -2.47 1.26
N ASP A 11 -20.85 -2.63 2.37
CA ASP A 11 -20.74 -1.60 3.40
C ASP A 11 -20.05 -0.33 2.88
N LYS A 12 -19.05 -0.47 2.01
CA LYS A 12 -18.38 0.67 1.38
C LYS A 12 -19.32 1.47 0.48
N ALA A 13 -20.19 0.81 -0.28
CA ALA A 13 -21.19 1.50 -1.08
C ALA A 13 -22.13 2.38 -0.22
N ILE A 14 -22.56 1.86 0.93
CA ILE A 14 -23.37 2.63 1.89
C ILE A 14 -22.57 3.82 2.45
N TRP A 15 -21.31 3.58 2.82
CA TRP A 15 -20.42 4.63 3.33
C TRP A 15 -20.21 5.74 2.31
N VAL A 16 -19.97 5.40 1.04
CA VAL A 16 -19.78 6.38 -0.05
C VAL A 16 -21.00 7.29 -0.20
N GLU A 17 -22.19 6.72 -0.24
CA GLU A 17 -23.42 7.53 -0.36
C GLU A 17 -23.64 8.44 0.84
N ALA A 18 -23.40 7.95 2.05
CA ALA A 18 -23.48 8.76 3.27
C ALA A 18 -22.43 9.89 3.26
N ARG A 19 -21.21 9.58 2.83
CA ARG A 19 -20.12 10.56 2.77
C ARG A 19 -20.38 11.65 1.73
N LYS A 20 -20.91 11.30 0.56
CA LYS A 20 -21.33 12.27 -0.47
C LYS A 20 -22.37 13.28 0.06
N GLN A 21 -23.27 12.82 0.95
CA GLN A 21 -24.26 13.70 1.57
C GLN A 21 -23.63 14.63 2.63
N GLN A 22 -22.70 14.10 3.43
CA GLN A 22 -22.02 14.86 4.48
C GLN A 22 -21.01 15.86 3.93
N GLN A 23 -20.28 15.48 2.89
CA GLN A 23 -19.23 16.26 2.25
C GLN A 23 -19.35 16.15 0.73
N PRO A 24 -20.31 16.85 0.10
CA PRO A 24 -20.52 16.80 -1.35
C PRO A 24 -19.25 17.20 -2.11
N LEU A 25 -18.98 16.54 -3.26
CA LEU A 25 -17.81 16.86 -4.09
C LEU A 25 -17.72 18.37 -4.41
N ALA A 26 -18.84 19.02 -4.70
CA ALA A 26 -18.93 20.45 -4.98
C ALA A 26 -18.40 21.32 -3.83
N SER A 27 -18.38 20.83 -2.59
CA SER A 27 -17.89 21.59 -1.43
C SER A 27 -16.36 21.68 -1.35
N PHE A 28 -15.62 20.80 -2.04
CA PHE A 28 -14.15 20.74 -1.96
C PHE A 28 -13.45 20.58 -3.31
N GLN A 29 -14.16 20.33 -4.41
CA GLN A 29 -13.53 20.04 -5.71
C GLN A 29 -12.62 21.17 -6.21
N ASN A 30 -12.92 22.42 -5.87
CA ASN A 30 -12.12 23.59 -6.27
C ASN A 30 -10.79 23.71 -5.48
N GLU A 31 -10.63 22.96 -4.41
CA GLU A 31 -9.42 22.90 -3.59
C GLU A 31 -8.51 21.74 -4.01
N ILE A 32 -8.99 20.87 -4.90
CA ILE A 32 -8.21 19.72 -5.36
C ILE A 32 -7.12 20.20 -6.33
N VAL A 33 -5.88 19.93 -5.95
CA VAL A 33 -4.70 20.21 -6.79
C VAL A 33 -4.05 18.89 -7.18
N PRO A 34 -3.74 18.65 -8.47
CA PRO A 34 -3.01 17.46 -8.89
C PRO A 34 -1.71 17.27 -8.10
N THR A 35 -1.36 16.03 -7.79
CA THR A 35 -0.15 15.76 -7.01
C THR A 35 1.13 16.08 -7.80
N GLN A 36 2.18 16.48 -7.06
CA GLN A 36 3.54 16.64 -7.57
C GLN A 36 4.44 15.45 -7.21
N ARG A 37 3.93 14.46 -6.44
CA ARG A 37 4.66 13.27 -6.04
C ARG A 37 4.31 12.13 -6.98
N ASN A 38 5.29 11.64 -7.74
CA ASN A 38 5.06 10.59 -8.73
C ASN A 38 5.21 9.21 -8.07
N PHE A 39 4.08 8.52 -7.89
CA PHE A 39 4.05 7.18 -7.30
C PHE A 39 4.76 6.15 -8.17
N TYR A 40 4.62 6.24 -9.49
CA TYR A 40 5.26 5.30 -10.42
C TYR A 40 6.78 5.43 -10.41
N ASP A 41 7.30 6.66 -10.45
CA ASP A 41 8.76 6.91 -10.40
C ASP A 41 9.36 6.49 -9.06
N ALA A 42 8.62 6.68 -7.96
CA ALA A 42 9.07 6.28 -6.62
C ALA A 42 9.25 4.76 -6.47
N LEU A 43 8.51 3.97 -7.26
CA LEU A 43 8.59 2.50 -7.25
C LEU A 43 9.49 1.95 -8.36
N ALA A 44 9.86 2.78 -9.33
CA ALA A 44 10.74 2.39 -10.42
C ALA A 44 12.20 2.38 -9.96
N GLY A 45 13.00 1.52 -10.56
CA GLY A 45 14.44 1.51 -10.33
C GLY A 45 15.03 0.11 -10.13
N THR A 46 16.32 0.09 -9.78
CA THR A 46 17.09 -1.16 -9.61
C THR A 46 17.11 -1.66 -8.16
N ARG A 47 16.62 -0.85 -7.22
CA ARG A 47 16.52 -1.23 -5.80
C ARG A 47 15.11 -1.77 -5.52
N THR A 48 15.02 -2.71 -4.61
CA THR A 48 13.74 -3.19 -4.09
C THR A 48 12.91 -2.03 -3.53
N ALA A 49 11.71 -1.84 -4.05
CA ALA A 49 10.79 -0.82 -3.58
C ALA A 49 10.00 -1.31 -2.36
N PHE A 50 9.84 -0.46 -1.36
CA PHE A 50 9.04 -0.77 -0.17
C PHE A 50 7.88 0.22 -0.03
N ILE A 51 6.66 -0.30 -0.05
CA ILE A 51 5.46 0.42 0.36
C ILE A 51 5.18 0.01 1.81
N LEU A 52 5.46 0.88 2.77
CA LEU A 52 5.26 0.58 4.18
C LEU A 52 3.89 1.08 4.62
N GLU A 53 3.14 0.22 5.31
CA GLU A 53 1.72 0.44 5.56
C GLU A 53 1.41 0.84 7.00
N CYS A 54 0.76 1.99 7.17
CA CYS A 54 0.15 2.44 8.42
C CYS A 54 -1.20 1.73 8.59
N LYS A 55 -1.26 0.72 9.45
CA LYS A 55 -2.43 -0.12 9.67
C LYS A 55 -2.73 -0.34 11.16
N LYS A 56 -3.85 0.21 11.62
CA LYS A 56 -4.28 0.10 13.01
C LYS A 56 -4.92 -1.24 13.32
N ALA A 57 -5.77 -1.73 12.42
CA ALA A 57 -6.54 -2.96 12.57
C ALA A 57 -6.72 -3.68 11.23
N SER A 58 -7.19 -4.92 11.24
CA SER A 58 -7.60 -5.66 10.04
C SER A 58 -8.70 -6.68 10.35
N PRO A 59 -9.49 -7.11 9.34
CA PRO A 59 -10.53 -8.12 9.53
C PRO A 59 -10.01 -9.45 10.09
N SER A 60 -8.78 -9.83 9.75
CA SER A 60 -8.17 -11.12 10.14
C SER A 60 -7.53 -11.10 11.53
N LYS A 61 -7.09 -9.93 12.02
CA LYS A 61 -6.33 -9.82 13.27
C LYS A 61 -6.99 -8.93 14.31
N GLY A 62 -8.07 -8.21 13.95
CA GLY A 62 -8.65 -7.20 14.83
C GLY A 62 -7.71 -6.01 15.02
N LEU A 63 -7.68 -5.43 16.22
CA LEU A 63 -6.75 -4.36 16.58
C LEU A 63 -5.31 -4.89 16.57
N ILE A 64 -4.42 -4.23 15.81
CA ILE A 64 -3.01 -4.62 15.66
C ILE A 64 -2.12 -3.72 16.50
N ARG A 65 -2.38 -2.40 16.49
CA ARG A 65 -1.57 -1.42 17.19
C ARG A 65 -2.45 -0.48 18.01
N GLU A 66 -2.35 -0.56 19.34
CA GLU A 66 -3.13 0.30 20.26
C GLU A 66 -2.65 1.75 20.23
N ASP A 67 -1.33 1.95 20.28
CA ASP A 67 -0.62 3.24 20.25
C ASP A 67 -0.45 3.77 18.82
N PHE A 68 -1.50 3.63 18.00
CA PHE A 68 -1.43 4.03 16.59
C PHE A 68 -1.37 5.55 16.45
N ASP A 69 -0.18 6.05 16.10
CA ASP A 69 0.09 7.45 15.76
C ASP A 69 0.66 7.53 14.34
N PRO A 70 -0.13 7.99 13.35
CA PRO A 70 0.33 8.06 11.96
C PRO A 70 1.52 9.00 11.76
N ALA A 71 1.69 10.06 12.55
CA ALA A 71 2.84 10.96 12.45
C ALA A 71 4.12 10.29 12.95
N ALA A 72 4.06 9.61 14.10
CA ALA A 72 5.18 8.86 14.65
C ALA A 72 5.60 7.72 13.71
N ILE A 73 4.65 6.95 13.18
CA ILE A 73 4.90 5.88 12.21
C ILE A 73 5.55 6.44 10.94
N ALA A 74 5.01 7.51 10.36
CA ALA A 74 5.54 8.14 9.16
C ALA A 74 6.95 8.72 9.38
N SER A 75 7.28 9.20 10.59
CA SER A 75 8.62 9.71 10.92
C SER A 75 9.70 8.63 10.86
N ILE A 76 9.33 7.36 11.09
CA ILE A 76 10.22 6.21 10.92
C ILE A 76 10.21 5.77 9.44
N TYR A 77 9.03 5.58 8.85
CA TYR A 77 8.88 5.06 7.49
C TYR A 77 9.56 5.91 6.42
N LYS A 78 9.60 7.24 6.58
CA LYS A 78 10.24 8.16 5.62
C LYS A 78 11.73 7.86 5.34
N HIS A 79 12.41 7.13 6.22
CA HIS A 79 13.81 6.76 6.04
C HIS A 79 14.01 5.49 5.22
N TYR A 80 12.95 4.69 5.03
CA TYR A 80 13.02 3.35 4.45
C TYR A 80 12.07 3.13 3.27
N ALA A 81 10.94 3.83 3.26
CA ALA A 81 9.89 3.61 2.29
C ALA A 81 10.15 4.30 0.94
N SER A 82 9.76 3.64 -0.16
CA SER A 82 9.58 4.26 -1.48
C SER A 82 8.25 4.99 -1.57
N ALA A 83 7.21 4.45 -0.94
CA ALA A 83 5.90 5.04 -0.76
C ALA A 83 5.30 4.60 0.57
N ILE A 84 4.33 5.33 1.11
CA ILE A 84 3.66 4.99 2.36
C ILE A 84 2.19 4.72 2.07
N SER A 85 1.71 3.54 2.49
CA SER A 85 0.30 3.15 2.41
C SER A 85 -0.42 3.51 3.70
N VAL A 86 -1.60 4.12 3.57
CA VAL A 86 -2.43 4.52 4.72
C VAL A 86 -3.82 3.91 4.57
N LEU A 87 -4.22 3.06 5.54
CA LEU A 87 -5.56 2.49 5.58
C LEU A 87 -6.58 3.59 5.88
N CYS A 88 -7.57 3.73 4.98
CA CYS A 88 -8.63 4.74 5.10
C CYS A 88 -10.00 4.13 5.43
N ASP A 89 -10.18 2.81 5.33
CA ASP A 89 -11.42 2.15 5.73
C ASP A 89 -11.62 2.19 7.25
N GLU A 90 -12.71 2.84 7.68
CA GLU A 90 -13.02 3.04 9.10
C GLU A 90 -13.53 1.77 9.77
N LYS A 91 -14.45 1.06 9.12
CA LYS A 91 -15.19 -0.05 9.73
C LYS A 91 -14.34 -1.30 9.97
N TYR A 92 -13.53 -1.67 9.02
CA TYR A 92 -12.79 -2.94 9.02
C TYR A 92 -11.33 -2.80 9.39
N PHE A 93 -10.76 -1.59 9.20
CA PHE A 93 -9.34 -1.33 9.44
C PHE A 93 -9.09 -0.24 10.47
N GLN A 94 -10.14 0.36 11.04
CA GLN A 94 -10.05 1.52 11.94
C GLN A 94 -9.18 2.63 11.36
N GLY A 95 -9.25 2.79 10.03
CA GLY A 95 -8.55 3.82 9.27
C GLY A 95 -9.30 5.14 9.27
N SER A 96 -8.73 6.13 8.61
CA SER A 96 -9.37 7.44 8.37
C SER A 96 -8.70 8.15 7.21
N PHE A 97 -9.48 8.89 6.42
CA PHE A 97 -8.93 9.85 5.45
C PHE A 97 -8.12 10.95 6.12
N ASP A 98 -8.43 11.31 7.38
CA ASP A 98 -7.68 12.32 8.15
C ASP A 98 -6.23 11.92 8.44
N PHE A 99 -5.89 10.64 8.36
CA PHE A 99 -4.50 10.17 8.51
C PHE A 99 -3.62 10.55 7.32
N LEU A 100 -4.19 10.68 6.13
CA LEU A 100 -3.46 10.99 4.89
C LEU A 100 -2.67 12.30 4.99
N PRO A 101 -3.28 13.47 5.34
CA PRO A 101 -2.53 14.73 5.46
C PRO A 101 -1.51 14.70 6.60
N ILE A 102 -1.77 13.96 7.68
CA ILE A 102 -0.81 13.81 8.79
C ILE A 102 0.46 13.12 8.28
N VAL A 103 0.32 12.00 7.56
CA VAL A 103 1.47 11.29 6.98
C VAL A 103 2.15 12.12 5.89
N SER A 104 1.37 12.79 5.04
CA SER A 104 1.89 13.62 3.95
C SER A 104 2.74 14.79 4.41
N GLN A 105 2.44 15.36 5.60
CA GLN A 105 3.21 16.46 6.19
C GLN A 105 4.57 15.98 6.75
N VAL A 106 4.67 14.72 7.18
CA VAL A 106 5.87 14.16 7.81
C VAL A 106 6.81 13.54 6.78
N ALA A 107 6.26 12.89 5.74
CA ALA A 107 7.01 12.10 4.77
C ALA A 107 6.97 12.72 3.37
N PRO A 108 8.13 12.85 2.68
CA PRO A 108 8.20 13.35 1.32
C PRO A 108 7.77 12.34 0.26
N GLN A 109 7.68 11.05 0.61
CA GLN A 109 7.30 9.97 -0.30
C GLN A 109 5.84 10.10 -0.74
N PRO A 110 5.46 9.54 -1.90
CA PRO A 110 4.07 9.44 -2.31
C PRO A 110 3.24 8.63 -1.31
N ILE A 111 2.01 9.09 -1.05
CA ILE A 111 1.08 8.47 -0.12
C ILE A 111 -0.01 7.71 -0.89
N LEU A 112 -0.11 6.42 -0.64
CA LEU A 112 -1.16 5.56 -1.17
C LEU A 112 -2.37 5.55 -0.24
N CYS A 113 -3.51 6.03 -0.72
CA CYS A 113 -4.80 5.82 -0.06
C CYS A 113 -5.21 4.35 -0.24
N LYS A 114 -5.12 3.56 0.82
CA LYS A 114 -5.50 2.15 0.84
C LYS A 114 -6.94 2.02 1.32
N ASP A 115 -7.86 2.02 0.36
CA ASP A 115 -9.30 1.91 0.58
C ASP A 115 -9.94 1.04 -0.52
N PHE A 116 -11.17 0.56 -0.30
CA PHE A 116 -11.96 -0.14 -1.31
C PHE A 116 -12.62 0.88 -2.23
N THR A 117 -11.89 1.29 -3.25
CA THR A 117 -12.34 2.33 -4.20
C THR A 117 -13.32 1.73 -5.20
N ILE A 118 -14.56 2.22 -5.18
CA ILE A 118 -15.68 1.79 -6.05
C ILE A 118 -16.36 2.95 -6.77
N ASP A 119 -16.02 4.18 -6.42
CA ASP A 119 -16.67 5.38 -6.93
C ASP A 119 -15.64 6.50 -7.16
N PRO A 120 -15.74 7.27 -8.25
CA PRO A 120 -14.85 8.41 -8.53
C PRO A 120 -14.75 9.42 -7.38
N TYR A 121 -15.82 9.60 -6.62
CA TYR A 121 -15.84 10.46 -5.44
C TYR A 121 -14.72 10.14 -4.44
N GLN A 122 -14.43 8.84 -4.22
CA GLN A 122 -13.36 8.43 -3.29
C GLN A 122 -11.97 8.87 -3.77
N ILE A 123 -11.73 8.92 -5.08
CA ILE A 123 -10.45 9.37 -5.65
C ILE A 123 -10.28 10.88 -5.47
N TYR A 124 -11.33 11.67 -5.74
CA TYR A 124 -11.32 13.11 -5.45
C TYR A 124 -11.13 13.38 -3.97
N LEU A 125 -11.82 12.64 -3.11
CA LEU A 125 -11.69 12.74 -1.66
C LEU A 125 -10.26 12.40 -1.21
N ALA A 126 -9.69 11.29 -1.70
CA ALA A 126 -8.33 10.90 -1.40
C ALA A 126 -7.32 12.00 -1.78
N ARG A 127 -7.47 12.61 -2.97
CA ARG A 127 -6.59 13.69 -3.39
C ARG A 127 -6.79 14.96 -2.56
N TYR A 128 -8.02 15.31 -2.22
CA TYR A 128 -8.31 16.41 -1.31
C TYR A 128 -7.60 16.22 0.04
N TYR A 129 -7.58 15.00 0.56
CA TYR A 129 -6.81 14.61 1.75
C TYR A 129 -5.33 14.30 1.46
N GLN A 130 -4.78 14.74 0.33
CA GLN A 130 -3.36 14.72 -0.02
C GLN A 130 -2.78 13.34 -0.37
N ALA A 131 -3.58 12.34 -0.70
CA ALA A 131 -3.06 11.09 -1.28
C ALA A 131 -2.48 11.32 -2.68
N ASP A 132 -1.44 10.57 -3.02
CA ASP A 132 -0.72 10.65 -4.30
C ASP A 132 -0.97 9.42 -5.18
N ALA A 133 -1.59 8.40 -4.62
CA ALA A 133 -2.00 7.18 -5.31
C ALA A 133 -3.25 6.58 -4.68
N CYS A 134 -3.95 5.72 -5.42
CA CYS A 134 -5.10 4.96 -4.93
C CYS A 134 -4.98 3.48 -5.29
N LEU A 135 -5.70 2.65 -4.53
CA LEU A 135 -5.85 1.22 -4.78
C LEU A 135 -7.06 0.98 -5.68
N LEU A 136 -6.87 0.21 -6.76
CA LEU A 136 -7.96 -0.33 -7.58
C LEU A 136 -7.84 -1.87 -7.64
N MET A 137 -8.88 -2.56 -7.15
CA MET A 137 -8.89 -4.01 -7.02
C MET A 137 -9.69 -4.66 -8.15
N LEU A 138 -9.06 -5.51 -8.97
CA LEU A 138 -9.77 -6.23 -10.04
C LEU A 138 -10.67 -7.36 -9.53
N SER A 139 -10.53 -7.76 -8.27
CA SER A 139 -11.49 -8.61 -7.57
C SER A 139 -12.82 -7.92 -7.24
N VAL A 140 -12.87 -6.58 -7.31
CA VAL A 140 -14.02 -5.75 -6.96
C VAL A 140 -14.61 -5.06 -8.19
N LEU A 141 -13.76 -4.57 -9.10
CA LEU A 141 -14.11 -3.73 -10.23
C LEU A 141 -14.20 -4.57 -11.51
N ASP A 142 -15.18 -4.27 -12.35
CA ASP A 142 -15.10 -4.69 -13.76
C ASP A 142 -14.15 -3.78 -14.56
N ASP A 143 -13.90 -4.13 -15.83
CA ASP A 143 -12.93 -3.42 -16.67
C ASP A 143 -13.34 -1.99 -17.00
N GLU A 144 -14.64 -1.73 -17.13
CA GLU A 144 -15.16 -0.38 -17.42
C GLU A 144 -15.01 0.52 -16.19
N GLN A 145 -15.40 0.02 -15.02
CA GLN A 145 -15.21 0.72 -13.74
C GLN A 145 -13.73 1.02 -13.50
N TYR A 146 -12.83 0.04 -13.73
CA TYR A 146 -11.39 0.24 -13.61
C TYR A 146 -10.88 1.35 -14.53
N ARG A 147 -11.28 1.35 -15.83
CA ARG A 147 -10.88 2.40 -16.78
C ARG A 147 -11.35 3.77 -16.33
N GLN A 148 -12.60 3.87 -15.89
CA GLN A 148 -13.18 5.12 -15.42
C GLN A 148 -12.41 5.65 -14.18
N LEU A 149 -12.20 4.81 -13.18
CA LEU A 149 -11.52 5.19 -11.93
C LEU A 149 -10.05 5.52 -12.16
N SER A 150 -9.33 4.73 -12.97
CA SER A 150 -7.93 5.00 -13.28
C SER A 150 -7.76 6.30 -14.10
N ALA A 151 -8.69 6.61 -15.01
CA ALA A 151 -8.69 7.88 -15.73
C ALA A 151 -8.86 9.08 -14.80
N VAL A 152 -9.74 9.00 -13.80
CA VAL A 152 -9.90 10.04 -12.77
C VAL A 152 -8.62 10.20 -11.96
N ALA A 153 -8.01 9.11 -11.49
CA ALA A 153 -6.76 9.16 -10.75
C ALA A 153 -5.65 9.84 -11.57
N HIS A 154 -5.47 9.42 -12.83
CA HIS A 154 -4.46 9.99 -13.72
C HIS A 154 -4.72 11.46 -14.07
N SER A 155 -5.96 11.91 -14.15
CA SER A 155 -6.30 13.33 -14.34
C SER A 155 -5.83 14.22 -13.19
N LEU A 156 -5.62 13.63 -12.02
CA LEU A 156 -5.09 14.26 -10.81
C LEU A 156 -3.59 13.98 -10.58
N ASN A 157 -2.90 13.41 -11.58
CA ASN A 157 -1.52 12.91 -11.52
C ASN A 157 -1.31 11.83 -10.44
N MET A 158 -2.37 11.23 -9.92
CA MET A 158 -2.27 10.14 -8.95
C MET A 158 -1.85 8.83 -9.63
N GLY A 159 -1.02 8.05 -8.93
CA GLY A 159 -0.72 6.68 -9.33
C GLY A 159 -1.86 5.72 -8.96
N VAL A 160 -1.84 4.55 -9.60
CA VAL A 160 -2.76 3.45 -9.32
C VAL A 160 -1.96 2.21 -8.97
N LEU A 161 -2.23 1.63 -7.80
CA LEU A 161 -1.86 0.27 -7.46
C LEU A 161 -3.00 -0.65 -7.90
N THR A 162 -2.77 -1.45 -8.94
CA THR A 162 -3.75 -2.40 -9.46
C THR A 162 -3.58 -3.74 -8.76
N GLU A 163 -4.51 -4.08 -7.86
CA GLU A 163 -4.41 -5.33 -7.09
C GLU A 163 -5.06 -6.49 -7.85
N VAL A 164 -4.34 -7.62 -7.87
CA VAL A 164 -4.78 -8.90 -8.43
C VAL A 164 -4.53 -10.04 -7.44
N SER A 165 -5.36 -11.08 -7.47
CA SER A 165 -5.25 -12.25 -6.59
C SER A 165 -5.27 -13.59 -7.32
N ASN A 166 -5.49 -13.61 -8.64
CA ASN A 166 -5.54 -14.82 -9.45
C ASN A 166 -5.16 -14.53 -10.92
N GLU A 167 -5.10 -15.59 -11.74
CA GLU A 167 -4.71 -15.48 -13.15
C GLU A 167 -5.70 -14.68 -14.00
N GLU A 168 -7.01 -14.81 -13.76
CA GLU A 168 -8.03 -14.07 -14.50
C GLU A 168 -7.88 -12.55 -14.28
N GLU A 169 -7.73 -12.13 -13.02
CA GLU A 169 -7.49 -10.73 -12.68
C GLU A 169 -6.16 -10.22 -13.25
N LEU A 170 -5.11 -11.06 -13.29
CA LEU A 170 -3.82 -10.72 -13.89
C LEU A 170 -3.95 -10.48 -15.40
N GLU A 171 -4.65 -11.35 -16.14
CA GLU A 171 -4.89 -11.16 -17.58
C GLU A 171 -5.62 -9.85 -17.86
N ARG A 172 -6.59 -9.52 -17.02
CA ARG A 172 -7.30 -8.24 -17.08
C ARG A 172 -6.36 -7.07 -16.80
N ALA A 173 -5.49 -7.15 -15.79
CA ALA A 173 -4.50 -6.12 -15.49
C ALA A 173 -3.55 -5.86 -16.69
N ILE A 174 -3.11 -6.94 -17.36
CA ILE A 174 -2.29 -6.85 -18.57
C ILE A 174 -3.06 -6.15 -19.71
N ALA A 175 -4.29 -6.59 -19.98
CA ALA A 175 -5.14 -6.02 -21.04
C ALA A 175 -5.48 -4.54 -20.76
N LEU A 176 -5.64 -4.17 -19.49
CA LEU A 176 -5.89 -2.81 -19.02
C LEU A 176 -4.62 -1.94 -18.95
N LYS A 177 -3.45 -2.50 -19.27
CA LYS A 177 -2.14 -1.83 -19.27
C LYS A 177 -1.79 -1.20 -17.91
N ALA A 178 -2.05 -1.95 -16.83
CA ALA A 178 -1.67 -1.53 -15.50
C ALA A 178 -0.15 -1.34 -15.40
N LYS A 179 0.31 -0.21 -14.84
CA LYS A 179 1.74 0.12 -14.71
C LYS A 179 2.36 -0.49 -13.46
N VAL A 180 1.59 -0.55 -12.37
CA VAL A 180 1.98 -1.16 -11.10
C VAL A 180 0.93 -2.20 -10.75
N VAL A 181 1.36 -3.45 -10.63
CA VAL A 181 0.50 -4.58 -10.28
C VAL A 181 0.87 -5.07 -8.88
N GLY A 182 -0.08 -4.98 -7.96
CA GLY A 182 0.00 -5.58 -6.64
C GLY A 182 -0.52 -7.01 -6.67
N ILE A 183 0.34 -7.98 -6.40
CA ILE A 183 -0.07 -9.38 -6.26
C ILE A 183 -0.36 -9.64 -4.79
N ASN A 184 -1.65 -9.77 -4.45
CA ASN A 184 -2.07 -10.03 -3.09
C ASN A 184 -1.99 -11.53 -2.80
N ASN A 185 -1.04 -11.94 -1.95
CA ASN A 185 -0.88 -13.33 -1.51
C ASN A 185 -2.01 -13.79 -0.58
N ARG A 186 -2.82 -12.85 -0.05
CA ARG A 186 -4.02 -13.17 0.74
C ARG A 186 -5.24 -13.24 -0.17
N ASP A 187 -5.97 -14.34 -0.10
CA ASP A 187 -7.30 -14.42 -0.69
C ASP A 187 -8.32 -13.79 0.27
N LEU A 188 -8.92 -12.67 -0.14
CA LEU A 188 -9.89 -11.96 0.69
C LEU A 188 -11.28 -12.64 0.75
N ARG A 189 -11.44 -13.76 0.04
CA ARG A 189 -12.66 -14.58 0.11
C ARG A 189 -12.65 -15.51 1.32
N ASP A 190 -11.48 -16.11 1.63
CA ASP A 190 -11.29 -17.07 2.72
C ASP A 190 -10.18 -16.69 3.71
N MET A 191 -9.45 -15.59 3.44
CA MET A 191 -8.34 -15.04 4.22
C MET A 191 -7.07 -15.90 4.24
N SER A 192 -6.98 -16.94 3.42
CA SER A 192 -5.77 -17.76 3.27
C SER A 192 -4.61 -16.97 2.66
N ILE A 193 -3.38 -17.35 2.98
CA ILE A 193 -2.14 -16.72 2.46
C ILE A 193 -1.32 -17.79 1.73
N ASP A 194 -0.90 -17.48 0.50
CA ASP A 194 0.02 -18.30 -0.30
C ASP A 194 1.05 -17.42 -1.03
N LEU A 195 2.30 -17.43 -0.57
CA LEU A 195 3.40 -16.68 -1.19
C LEU A 195 3.78 -17.23 -2.59
N ASN A 196 3.39 -18.45 -2.93
CA ASN A 196 3.58 -18.98 -4.27
C ASN A 196 2.79 -18.20 -5.32
N ARG A 197 1.72 -17.52 -4.93
CA ARG A 197 0.93 -16.67 -5.83
C ARG A 197 1.80 -15.58 -6.48
N THR A 198 2.65 -14.90 -5.72
CA THR A 198 3.60 -13.94 -6.30
C THR A 198 4.50 -14.60 -7.34
N ARG A 199 5.11 -15.77 -7.04
CA ARG A 199 6.01 -16.47 -7.97
C ARG A 199 5.30 -16.85 -9.28
N GLN A 200 4.08 -17.36 -9.19
CA GLN A 200 3.30 -17.82 -10.34
C GLN A 200 2.83 -16.68 -11.21
N LEU A 201 2.26 -15.63 -10.62
CA LEU A 201 1.65 -14.54 -11.35
C LEU A 201 2.70 -13.56 -11.90
N ALA A 202 3.75 -13.26 -11.13
CA ALA A 202 4.79 -12.32 -11.56
C ALA A 202 5.53 -12.79 -12.83
N ALA A 203 5.72 -14.09 -13.00
CA ALA A 203 6.38 -14.66 -14.18
C ALA A 203 5.68 -14.36 -15.52
N ARG A 204 4.42 -13.90 -15.47
CA ARG A 204 3.62 -13.57 -16.67
C ARG A 204 3.61 -12.09 -16.99
N LEU A 205 4.16 -11.24 -16.13
CA LEU A 205 4.24 -9.79 -16.33
C LEU A 205 5.49 -9.41 -17.09
N GLY A 206 5.36 -8.45 -18.01
CA GLY A 206 6.48 -7.92 -18.76
C GLY A 206 7.38 -6.99 -17.94
N PRO A 207 8.58 -6.67 -18.45
CA PRO A 207 9.58 -5.86 -17.72
C PRO A 207 9.14 -4.39 -17.50
N ASP A 208 8.14 -3.93 -18.24
CA ASP A 208 7.62 -2.55 -18.10
C ASP A 208 6.59 -2.40 -16.98
N VAL A 209 6.22 -3.50 -16.32
CA VAL A 209 5.28 -3.49 -15.19
C VAL A 209 6.04 -3.60 -13.89
N THR A 210 5.80 -2.67 -12.98
CA THR A 210 6.31 -2.78 -11.61
C THR A 210 5.44 -3.75 -10.81
N VAL A 211 6.05 -4.81 -10.30
CA VAL A 211 5.37 -5.87 -9.54
C VAL A 211 5.60 -5.64 -8.05
N ILE A 212 4.52 -5.52 -7.28
CA ILE A 212 4.53 -5.40 -5.82
C ILE A 212 3.90 -6.65 -5.22
N SER A 213 4.63 -7.36 -4.35
CA SER A 213 4.09 -8.48 -3.59
C SER A 213 3.46 -7.97 -2.29
N GLU A 214 2.21 -8.37 -2.03
CA GLU A 214 1.43 -7.90 -0.88
C GLU A 214 0.96 -9.06 0.00
N SER A 215 0.91 -8.82 1.30
CA SER A 215 0.44 -9.75 2.33
C SER A 215 1.35 -10.97 2.57
N GLY A 216 1.44 -11.38 3.82
CA GLY A 216 2.15 -12.60 4.23
C GLY A 216 3.67 -12.46 4.31
N ILE A 217 4.21 -11.27 4.18
CA ILE A 217 5.65 -11.02 4.24
C ILE A 217 6.00 -10.55 5.65
N HIS A 218 6.82 -11.33 6.35
CA HIS A 218 7.16 -11.13 7.75
C HIS A 218 8.67 -11.06 8.03
N THR A 219 9.49 -11.60 7.13
CA THR A 219 10.93 -11.77 7.34
C THR A 219 11.74 -11.28 6.15
N TYR A 220 13.00 -10.93 6.40
CA TYR A 220 13.96 -10.63 5.35
C TYR A 220 14.19 -11.81 4.38
N ALA A 221 14.14 -13.04 4.88
CA ALA A 221 14.29 -14.22 4.03
C ALA A 221 13.20 -14.30 2.95
N GLU A 222 11.95 -13.97 3.31
CA GLU A 222 10.83 -13.91 2.35
C GLU A 222 11.02 -12.74 1.37
N VAL A 223 11.45 -11.57 1.84
CA VAL A 223 11.78 -10.42 0.98
C VAL A 223 12.89 -10.80 0.00
N SER A 224 13.98 -11.38 0.49
CA SER A 224 15.13 -11.77 -0.32
C SER A 224 14.75 -12.79 -1.40
N GLU A 225 13.97 -13.81 -1.04
CA GLU A 225 13.52 -14.84 -1.97
C GLU A 225 12.56 -14.28 -3.02
N LEU A 226 11.54 -13.52 -2.59
CA LEU A 226 10.52 -12.98 -3.50
C LEU A 226 11.04 -11.82 -4.36
N SER A 227 12.15 -11.17 -3.99
CA SER A 227 12.79 -10.13 -4.82
C SER A 227 13.29 -10.62 -6.17
N HIS A 228 13.41 -11.93 -6.36
CA HIS A 228 13.67 -12.54 -7.68
C HIS A 228 12.45 -12.49 -8.61
N PHE A 229 11.26 -12.23 -8.10
CA PHE A 229 9.99 -12.22 -8.83
C PHE A 229 9.28 -10.87 -8.81
N ALA A 230 9.43 -10.11 -7.73
CA ALA A 230 8.78 -8.82 -7.53
C ALA A 230 9.80 -7.69 -7.46
N ASN A 231 9.42 -6.50 -7.96
CA ASN A 231 10.21 -5.28 -7.85
C ASN A 231 10.14 -4.65 -6.46
N GLY A 232 9.11 -4.98 -5.70
CA GLY A 232 8.93 -4.43 -4.37
C GLY A 232 7.85 -5.14 -3.57
N PHE A 233 7.61 -4.61 -2.37
CA PHE A 233 6.75 -5.22 -1.35
C PHE A 233 5.86 -4.19 -0.68
N LEU A 234 4.61 -4.58 -0.38
CA LEU A 234 3.73 -3.84 0.51
C LEU A 234 3.65 -4.59 1.85
N ILE A 235 4.14 -3.97 2.93
CA ILE A 235 4.30 -4.60 4.24
C ILE A 235 3.62 -3.73 5.32
N GLY A 236 2.72 -4.34 6.08
CA GLY A 236 1.99 -3.66 7.15
C GLY A 236 1.99 -4.42 8.46
N SER A 237 1.26 -5.54 8.55
CA SER A 237 1.02 -6.25 9.82
C SER A 237 2.29 -6.68 10.53
N ALA A 238 3.29 -7.19 9.79
CA ALA A 238 4.56 -7.62 10.35
C ALA A 238 5.30 -6.52 11.10
N LEU A 239 5.14 -5.26 10.65
CA LEU A 239 5.75 -4.08 11.27
C LEU A 239 4.90 -3.54 12.41
N MET A 240 3.59 -3.40 12.18
CA MET A 240 2.67 -2.80 13.14
C MET A 240 2.48 -3.63 14.42
N GLU A 241 2.75 -4.93 14.39
CA GLU A 241 2.68 -5.84 15.54
C GLU A 241 3.86 -5.68 16.51
N GLN A 242 4.94 -5.04 16.07
CA GLN A 242 6.16 -4.93 16.86
C GLN A 242 6.16 -3.65 17.71
N ALA A 243 6.57 -3.77 18.98
CA ALA A 243 6.67 -2.63 19.89
C ALA A 243 7.70 -1.61 19.39
N ASP A 244 8.88 -2.08 18.98
CA ASP A 244 9.93 -1.26 18.34
C ASP A 244 9.78 -1.33 16.82
N LEU A 245 9.09 -0.32 16.28
CA LEU A 245 8.79 -0.24 14.86
C LEU A 245 10.06 -0.06 14.00
N GLU A 246 11.02 0.74 14.45
CA GLU A 246 12.22 0.99 13.66
C GLU A 246 13.09 -0.25 13.53
N THR A 247 13.28 -0.97 14.63
CA THR A 247 13.97 -2.27 14.62
C THR A 247 13.25 -3.29 13.74
N ALA A 248 11.92 -3.33 13.80
CA ALA A 248 11.13 -4.21 12.95
C ALA A 248 11.31 -3.89 11.45
N VAL A 249 11.29 -2.62 11.08
CA VAL A 249 11.54 -2.17 9.69
C VAL A 249 12.92 -2.61 9.23
N LYS A 250 13.97 -2.31 10.01
CA LYS A 250 15.35 -2.71 9.68
C LYS A 250 15.47 -4.23 9.50
N SER A 251 14.94 -5.00 10.44
CA SER A 251 15.00 -6.46 10.41
C SER A 251 14.34 -7.06 9.16
N VAL A 252 13.15 -6.56 8.79
CA VAL A 252 12.41 -7.09 7.63
C VAL A 252 13.01 -6.63 6.30
N LEU A 253 13.45 -5.37 6.20
CA LEU A 253 13.93 -4.80 4.95
C LEU A 253 15.41 -5.09 4.68
N LEU A 254 16.24 -5.09 5.71
CA LEU A 254 17.69 -5.16 5.61
C LEU A 254 18.25 -6.51 6.11
N GLY A 255 17.48 -7.23 6.92
CA GLY A 255 17.93 -8.47 7.56
C GLY A 255 18.88 -8.23 8.73
N GLU A 256 19.40 -9.32 9.26
CA GLU A 256 20.43 -9.29 10.30
C GLU A 256 21.81 -9.19 9.64
N ASN A 257 22.45 -8.05 9.79
CA ASN A 257 23.75 -7.79 9.21
C ASN A 257 24.84 -7.80 10.28
N LYS A 258 25.99 -8.39 9.96
CA LYS A 258 27.19 -8.37 10.79
C LYS A 258 28.25 -7.54 10.13
N VAL A 259 28.69 -6.46 10.80
CA VAL A 259 29.84 -5.66 10.37
C VAL A 259 31.05 -6.04 11.19
N CYS A 260 32.10 -6.51 10.51
CA CYS A 260 33.38 -6.87 11.13
C CYS A 260 34.39 -5.73 11.00
N GLY A 261 35.42 -5.73 11.87
CA GLY A 261 36.54 -4.79 11.78
C GLY A 261 36.26 -3.39 12.28
N LEU A 262 35.16 -3.18 13.02
CA LEU A 262 34.89 -1.90 13.68
C LEU A 262 35.88 -1.66 14.80
N THR A 263 36.62 -0.55 14.70
CA THR A 263 37.67 -0.18 15.68
C THR A 263 37.37 1.12 16.41
N ARG A 264 36.38 1.88 15.97
CA ARG A 264 35.98 3.15 16.58
C ARG A 264 34.48 3.13 16.95
N PRO A 265 34.08 3.73 18.09
CA PRO A 265 32.68 3.80 18.49
C PRO A 265 31.79 4.46 17.43
N GLN A 266 32.32 5.47 16.72
CA GLN A 266 31.58 6.17 15.66
C GLN A 266 31.25 5.26 14.48
N ASP A 267 32.16 4.35 14.10
CA ASP A 267 31.92 3.38 13.03
C ASP A 267 30.86 2.36 13.43
N ALA A 268 30.81 1.97 14.70
CA ALA A 268 29.78 1.09 15.25
C ALA A 268 28.41 1.79 15.23
N GLN A 269 28.35 3.06 15.57
CA GLN A 269 27.11 3.84 15.51
C GLN A 269 26.61 3.96 14.07
N VAL A 270 27.48 4.30 13.11
CA VAL A 270 27.13 4.38 11.68
C VAL A 270 26.65 3.02 11.17
N ALA A 271 27.32 1.92 11.54
CA ALA A 271 26.89 0.58 11.16
C ALA A 271 25.47 0.27 11.69
N TRP A 272 25.20 0.56 12.95
CA TRP A 272 23.90 0.41 13.58
C TRP A 272 22.80 1.25 12.90
N GLU A 273 23.09 2.53 12.67
CA GLU A 273 22.18 3.46 11.97
C GLU A 273 21.91 3.01 10.53
N SER A 274 22.87 2.29 9.92
CA SER A 274 22.75 1.72 8.57
C SER A 274 22.05 0.35 8.53
N GLY A 275 21.63 -0.19 9.67
CA GLY A 275 20.86 -1.44 9.74
C GLY A 275 21.66 -2.70 10.06
N ALA A 276 22.83 -2.56 10.70
CA ALA A 276 23.60 -3.72 11.22
C ALA A 276 23.14 -4.14 12.60
#